data_7b10181b34d4d9c3c77f8b0acc1b26d0
#
_entry.id   7b10181b34d4d9c3c77f8b0acc1b26d0
#
_cell.length_a   1.000
_cell.length_b   1.000
_cell.length_c   1.000
_cell.angle_alpha   90.00
_cell.angle_beta   90.00
_cell.angle_gamma   90.00
#
_symmetry.space_group_name_H-M   'P 1'
#
loop_
_entity.id
_entity.type
_entity.pdbx_description
1 polymer ?
#
loop_
_entity_poly.entity_id
_entity_poly.type
_entity_poly.pdbx_seq_one_letter_code
_entity_poly.pdbx_strand_id
1 'polypeptide(L)'
;MNSPNPIPNDTSIPLWITQSAHHQADVFARQQPSPQKAEQVYRNTLAVCVGNSYLKLLGIQTDVTASDSWNAVIRLASDVADLVVVGHGQLECRAVAPGAETCSVPLESQCDRLGYVVVRHEHQNTFLVVLV
;
A
#
# COMPACT_ATOMS: atom_id res chain seq x y z
N MET A 1 16.92 -2.64 7.56
CA MET A 1 16.27 -3.48 8.59
C MET A 1 14.81 -3.08 8.73
N ASN A 2 13.92 -4.06 8.90
CA ASN A 2 12.50 -3.82 9.07
C ASN A 2 12.11 -3.94 10.54
N SER A 3 11.13 -3.14 10.95
CA SER A 3 10.59 -3.20 12.30
C SER A 3 9.14 -3.72 12.23
N PRO A 4 8.82 -4.81 12.95
CA PRO A 4 7.43 -5.25 13.02
C PRO A 4 6.63 -4.31 13.92
N ASN A 5 5.43 -3.98 13.48
CA ASN A 5 4.51 -3.11 14.20
C ASN A 5 3.19 -3.85 14.42
N PRO A 6 2.63 -3.82 15.62
CA PRO A 6 1.33 -4.44 15.86
C PRO A 6 0.23 -3.73 15.07
N ILE A 7 -0.73 -4.52 14.60
CA ILE A 7 -1.87 -4.03 13.83
C ILE A 7 -3.08 -3.92 14.77
N PRO A 8 -3.66 -2.72 14.94
CA PRO A 8 -4.90 -2.58 15.71
C PRO A 8 -6.05 -3.35 15.04
N ASN A 9 -6.93 -3.92 15.84
CA ASN A 9 -8.03 -4.77 15.35
C ASN A 9 -9.37 -4.06 15.29
N ASP A 10 -9.54 -2.95 15.98
CA ASP A 10 -10.83 -2.34 16.23
C ASP A 10 -11.22 -1.21 15.26
N THR A 11 -10.35 -0.87 14.31
CA THR A 11 -10.58 0.21 13.35
C THR A 11 -10.60 -0.26 11.90
N SER A 12 -10.72 -1.56 11.66
CA SER A 12 -10.66 -2.10 10.31
C SER A 12 -11.98 -1.87 9.56
N ILE A 13 -11.85 -1.55 8.27
CA ILE A 13 -12.98 -1.34 7.35
C ILE A 13 -12.80 -2.27 6.16
N PRO A 14 -13.84 -3.05 5.78
CA PRO A 14 -13.75 -3.90 4.60
C PRO A 14 -13.86 -3.07 3.32
N LEU A 15 -12.97 -3.32 2.37
CA LEU A 15 -12.98 -2.68 1.07
C LEU A 15 -12.77 -3.72 -0.04
N TRP A 16 -13.38 -3.47 -1.19
CA TRP A 16 -13.22 -4.31 -2.37
C TRP A 16 -12.04 -3.81 -3.21
N ILE A 17 -11.31 -4.76 -3.81
CA ILE A 17 -10.28 -4.43 -4.79
C ILE A 17 -10.94 -4.39 -6.16
N THR A 18 -10.79 -3.26 -6.86
CA THR A 18 -11.34 -3.10 -8.20
C THR A 18 -10.49 -3.84 -9.23
N GLN A 19 -11.10 -4.16 -10.38
CA GLN A 19 -10.35 -4.71 -11.52
C GLN A 19 -9.27 -3.73 -11.98
N SER A 20 -9.55 -2.44 -11.92
CA SER A 20 -8.59 -1.40 -12.28
C SER A 20 -7.34 -1.47 -11.40
N ALA A 21 -7.52 -1.71 -10.10
CA ALA A 21 -6.38 -1.85 -9.17
C ALA A 21 -5.55 -3.09 -9.51
N HIS A 22 -6.19 -4.24 -9.77
CA HIS A 22 -5.49 -5.46 -10.18
C HIS A 22 -4.75 -5.25 -11.50
N HIS A 23 -5.37 -4.59 -12.47
CA HIS A 23 -4.73 -4.31 -13.76
C HIS A 23 -3.49 -3.45 -13.58
N GLN A 24 -3.59 -2.39 -12.78
CA GLN A 24 -2.45 -1.51 -12.53
C GLN A 24 -1.30 -2.25 -11.83
N ALA A 25 -1.64 -3.07 -10.84
CA ALA A 25 -0.65 -3.89 -10.13
C ALA A 25 0.05 -4.87 -11.09
N ASP A 26 -0.70 -5.48 -11.98
CA ASP A 26 -0.17 -6.41 -12.96
C ASP A 26 0.77 -5.71 -13.96
N VAL A 27 0.38 -4.54 -14.46
CA VAL A 27 1.23 -3.75 -15.36
C VAL A 27 2.55 -3.41 -14.69
N PHE A 28 2.52 -2.91 -13.46
CA PHE A 28 3.74 -2.55 -12.75
C PHE A 28 4.61 -3.77 -12.42
N ALA A 29 3.98 -4.89 -12.05
CA ALA A 29 4.70 -6.13 -11.73
C ALA A 29 5.45 -6.67 -12.95
N ARG A 30 4.84 -6.61 -14.13
CA ARG A 30 5.47 -7.11 -15.38
C ARG A 30 6.72 -6.35 -15.78
N GLN A 31 6.91 -5.15 -15.26
CA GLN A 31 8.08 -4.32 -15.52
C GLN A 31 9.29 -4.72 -14.68
N GLN A 32 9.14 -5.69 -13.77
CA GLN A 32 10.17 -5.99 -12.79
C GLN A 32 11.12 -7.10 -13.26
N PRO A 33 12.40 -7.08 -12.81
CA PRO A 33 13.43 -8.00 -13.33
C PRO A 33 13.38 -9.41 -12.72
N SER A 34 12.63 -9.62 -11.62
CA SER A 34 12.58 -10.92 -10.95
C SER A 34 11.18 -11.23 -10.46
N PRO A 35 10.84 -12.54 -10.26
CA PRO A 35 9.55 -12.90 -9.67
C PRO A 35 9.32 -12.32 -8.28
N GLN A 36 10.36 -12.26 -7.45
CA GLN A 36 10.25 -11.71 -6.10
C GLN A 36 9.93 -10.22 -6.13
N LYS A 37 10.61 -9.47 -6.99
CA LYS A 37 10.37 -8.03 -7.14
C LYS A 37 8.99 -7.78 -7.75
N ALA A 38 8.58 -8.60 -8.70
CA ALA A 38 7.25 -8.50 -9.32
C ALA A 38 6.16 -8.69 -8.27
N GLU A 39 6.28 -9.69 -7.41
CA GLU A 39 5.31 -9.92 -6.34
C GLU A 39 5.27 -8.77 -5.34
N GLN A 40 6.43 -8.27 -4.94
CA GLN A 40 6.52 -7.11 -4.04
C GLN A 40 5.79 -5.91 -4.63
N VAL A 41 6.08 -5.58 -5.89
CA VAL A 41 5.47 -4.44 -6.58
C VAL A 41 3.97 -4.64 -6.73
N TYR A 42 3.53 -5.85 -7.06
CA TYR A 42 2.11 -6.16 -7.18
C TYR A 42 1.37 -5.87 -5.87
N ARG A 43 1.89 -6.39 -4.77
CA ARG A 43 1.28 -6.22 -3.45
C ARG A 43 1.29 -4.76 -3.01
N ASN A 44 2.40 -4.07 -3.22
CA ASN A 44 2.52 -2.64 -2.88
C ASN A 44 1.52 -1.81 -3.68
N THR A 45 1.38 -2.09 -4.97
CA THR A 45 0.44 -1.36 -5.83
C THR A 45 -1.01 -1.57 -5.37
N LEU A 46 -1.39 -2.80 -5.04
CA LEU A 46 -2.72 -3.07 -4.51
C LEU A 46 -2.95 -2.32 -3.20
N ALA A 47 -1.96 -2.33 -2.30
CA ALA A 47 -2.08 -1.63 -1.02
C ALA A 47 -2.30 -0.14 -1.20
N VAL A 48 -1.57 0.49 -2.13
CA VAL A 48 -1.74 1.92 -2.44
C VAL A 48 -3.13 2.18 -3.02
N CYS A 49 -3.60 1.34 -3.94
CA CYS A 49 -4.92 1.51 -4.54
C CYS A 49 -6.04 1.38 -3.49
N VAL A 50 -5.94 0.40 -2.60
CA VAL A 50 -6.93 0.21 -1.53
C VAL A 50 -6.87 1.37 -0.54
N GLY A 51 -5.67 1.79 -0.15
CA GLY A 51 -5.48 2.96 0.71
C GLY A 51 -6.08 4.22 0.10
N ASN A 52 -5.88 4.41 -1.19
CA ASN A 52 -6.45 5.54 -1.92
C ASN A 52 -7.99 5.51 -1.89
N SER A 53 -8.59 4.35 -2.12
CA SER A 53 -10.04 4.18 -2.06
C SER A 53 -10.57 4.49 -0.66
N TYR A 54 -9.85 4.04 0.37
CA TYR A 54 -10.21 4.29 1.76
C TYR A 54 -10.22 5.80 2.08
N LEU A 55 -9.15 6.51 1.68
CA LEU A 55 -9.06 7.95 1.94
C LEU A 55 -10.12 8.73 1.19
N LYS A 56 -10.47 8.31 -0.01
CA LYS A 56 -11.57 8.93 -0.77
C LYS A 56 -12.90 8.79 -0.03
N LEU A 57 -13.16 7.64 0.58
CA LEU A 57 -14.36 7.44 1.39
C LEU A 57 -14.41 8.41 2.57
N LEU A 58 -13.25 8.77 3.11
CA LEU A 58 -13.15 9.74 4.21
C LEU A 58 -13.17 11.18 3.74
N GLY A 59 -13.26 11.44 2.43
CA GLY A 59 -13.22 12.79 1.88
C GLY A 59 -11.84 13.41 1.85
N ILE A 60 -10.78 12.61 1.95
CA ILE A 60 -9.41 13.09 1.97
C ILE A 60 -8.87 13.10 0.53
N GLN A 61 -8.31 14.23 0.11
CA GLN A 61 -7.78 14.39 -1.23
C GLN A 61 -6.38 13.80 -1.33
N THR A 62 -6.18 12.95 -2.34
CA THR A 62 -4.91 12.27 -2.61
C THR A 62 -4.43 12.54 -4.02
N ASP A 63 -3.14 12.31 -4.27
CA ASP A 63 -2.56 12.36 -5.61
C ASP A 63 -1.67 11.13 -5.81
N VAL A 64 -2.26 10.07 -6.34
CA VAL A 64 -1.58 8.81 -6.58
C VAL A 64 -0.42 8.98 -7.56
N THR A 65 -0.62 9.76 -8.62
CA THR A 65 0.38 9.90 -9.68
C THR A 65 1.62 10.66 -9.21
N ALA A 66 1.50 11.47 -8.17
CA ALA A 66 2.63 12.17 -7.56
C ALA A 66 3.38 11.30 -6.55
N SER A 67 2.86 10.13 -6.24
CA SER A 67 3.48 9.21 -5.27
C SER A 67 4.73 8.55 -5.85
N ASP A 68 5.73 8.31 -5.00
CA ASP A 68 6.95 7.59 -5.39
C ASP A 68 6.64 6.19 -5.92
N SER A 69 5.61 5.55 -5.37
CA SER A 69 5.14 4.24 -5.81
C SER A 69 4.61 4.24 -7.25
N TRP A 70 4.30 5.40 -7.83
CA TRP A 70 3.93 5.53 -9.25
C TRP A 70 5.09 5.96 -10.15
N ASN A 71 6.28 6.13 -9.59
CA ASN A 71 7.49 6.43 -10.34
C ASN A 71 8.20 5.12 -10.71
N ALA A 72 8.41 4.88 -12.01
CA ALA A 72 8.97 3.62 -12.50
C ALA A 72 10.38 3.34 -11.96
N VAL A 73 11.22 4.37 -11.88
CA VAL A 73 12.60 4.22 -11.41
C VAL A 73 12.63 3.93 -9.91
N ILE A 74 11.82 4.63 -9.15
CA ILE A 74 11.75 4.44 -7.69
C ILE A 74 11.18 3.06 -7.36
N ARG A 75 10.12 2.62 -8.07
CA ARG A 75 9.56 1.28 -7.91
C ARG A 75 10.59 0.19 -8.13
N LEU A 76 11.43 0.38 -9.16
CA LEU A 76 12.46 -0.61 -9.49
C LEU A 76 13.53 -0.68 -8.41
N ALA A 77 13.93 0.47 -7.87
CA ALA A 77 15.06 0.59 -6.95
C ALA A 77 14.69 0.37 -5.48
N SER A 78 13.43 0.55 -5.10
CA SER A 78 13.01 0.60 -3.69
C SER A 78 11.75 -0.21 -3.43
N ASP A 79 11.58 -0.65 -2.19
CA ASP A 79 10.34 -1.23 -1.70
C ASP A 79 9.47 -0.08 -1.17
N VAL A 80 8.72 0.56 -2.07
CA VAL A 80 7.95 1.76 -1.77
C VAL A 80 6.47 1.52 -2.03
N ALA A 81 5.63 1.97 -1.10
CA ALA A 81 4.18 1.91 -1.22
C ALA A 81 3.54 3.15 -0.61
N ASP A 82 4.03 4.32 -1.01
CA ASP A 82 3.54 5.59 -0.51
C ASP A 82 2.32 6.09 -1.27
N LEU A 83 1.56 6.94 -0.60
CA LEU A 83 0.41 7.63 -1.18
C LEU A 83 0.46 9.09 -0.74
N VAL A 84 0.48 9.99 -1.71
CA VAL A 84 0.50 11.43 -1.43
C VAL A 84 -0.87 11.90 -0.97
N VAL A 85 -0.92 12.54 0.19
CA VAL A 85 -2.09 13.25 0.70
C VAL A 85 -1.87 14.73 0.41
N VAL A 86 -2.73 15.31 -0.42
CA VAL A 86 -2.53 16.68 -0.93
C VAL A 86 -2.46 17.69 0.22
N GLY A 87 -1.39 18.47 0.24
CA GLY A 87 -1.17 19.50 1.25
C GLY A 87 -0.67 19.02 2.59
N HIS A 88 -0.46 17.70 2.78
CA HIS A 88 -0.08 17.15 4.08
C HIS A 88 1.20 16.30 4.06
N GLY A 89 1.41 15.50 3.04
CA GLY A 89 2.58 14.63 2.95
C GLY A 89 2.23 13.26 2.41
N GLN A 90 2.92 12.21 2.90
CA GLN A 90 2.79 10.86 2.39
C GLN A 90 2.38 9.88 3.49
N LEU A 91 1.46 8.99 3.15
CA LEU A 91 1.16 7.79 3.93
C LEU A 91 1.89 6.61 3.31
N GLU A 92 2.24 5.63 4.12
CA GLU A 92 2.79 4.38 3.64
C GLU A 92 1.71 3.31 3.70
N CYS A 93 1.43 2.65 2.56
CA CYS A 93 0.38 1.63 2.45
C CYS A 93 1.04 0.25 2.36
N ARG A 94 0.77 -0.64 3.31
CA ARG A 94 1.41 -1.96 3.34
C ARG A 94 0.37 -3.07 3.36
N ALA A 95 0.59 -4.06 2.49
CA ALA A 95 -0.21 -5.28 2.47
C ALA A 95 0.37 -6.31 3.43
N VAL A 96 -0.50 -6.99 4.15
CA VAL A 96 -0.12 -8.09 5.03
C VAL A 96 -0.97 -9.33 4.72
N ALA A 97 -0.43 -10.49 5.08
CA ALA A 97 -1.11 -11.76 4.84
C ALA A 97 -2.37 -11.89 5.69
N PRO A 98 -3.33 -12.76 5.28
CA PRO A 98 -4.49 -13.06 6.10
C PRO A 98 -4.06 -13.54 7.49
N GLY A 99 -4.69 -13.00 8.53
CA GLY A 99 -4.38 -13.37 9.91
C GLY A 99 -3.11 -12.76 10.48
N ALA A 100 -2.39 -11.94 9.72
CA ALA A 100 -1.18 -11.29 10.23
C ALA A 100 -1.51 -10.34 11.38
N GLU A 101 -0.69 -10.41 12.43
CA GLU A 101 -0.85 -9.55 13.61
C GLU A 101 0.14 -8.39 13.63
N THR A 102 1.16 -8.43 12.76
CA THR A 102 2.19 -7.40 12.67
C THR A 102 2.41 -7.02 11.21
N CYS A 103 2.92 -5.80 11.02
CA CYS A 103 3.31 -5.29 9.71
C CYS A 103 4.76 -4.81 9.77
N SER A 104 5.59 -5.32 8.86
CA SER A 104 6.98 -4.85 8.73
C SER A 104 7.06 -3.78 7.66
N VAL A 105 7.74 -2.69 7.98
CA VAL A 105 7.95 -1.58 7.06
C VAL A 105 9.44 -1.41 6.82
N PRO A 106 9.89 -1.40 5.54
CA PRO A 106 11.29 -1.14 5.25
C PRO A 106 11.75 0.18 5.84
N LEU A 107 13.00 0.22 6.30
CA LEU A 107 13.55 1.42 6.93
C LEU A 107 13.48 2.64 6.02
N GLU A 108 13.74 2.44 4.74
CA GLU A 108 13.69 3.48 3.70
C GLU A 108 12.28 4.08 3.53
N SER A 109 11.24 3.35 3.93
CA SER A 109 9.85 3.79 3.84
C SER A 109 9.27 4.28 5.16
N GLN A 110 10.12 4.45 6.19
CA GLN A 110 9.69 4.92 7.50
C GLN A 110 9.89 6.42 7.70
N CYS A 111 10.69 7.07 6.83
CA CYS A 111 11.00 8.49 6.96
C CYS A 111 9.87 9.35 6.43
N ASP A 112 9.56 10.42 7.18
CA ASP A 112 8.64 11.49 6.73
C ASP A 112 7.24 11.01 6.37
N ARG A 113 6.78 9.92 6.99
CA ARG A 113 5.41 9.43 6.79
C ARG A 113 4.45 10.03 7.79
N LEU A 114 3.27 10.43 7.30
CA LEU A 114 2.16 10.89 8.16
C LEU A 114 1.63 9.75 9.01
N GLY A 115 1.67 8.54 8.48
CA GLY A 115 1.19 7.34 9.14
C GLY A 115 1.19 6.18 8.17
N TYR A 116 0.54 5.10 8.57
CA TYR A 116 0.52 3.86 7.81
C TYR A 116 -0.89 3.39 7.58
N VAL A 117 -1.17 2.91 6.36
CA VAL A 117 -2.41 2.22 6.02
C VAL A 117 -2.04 0.75 5.84
N VAL A 118 -2.55 -0.09 6.72
CA VAL A 118 -2.30 -1.53 6.65
C VAL A 118 -3.50 -2.18 5.98
N VAL A 119 -3.22 -2.94 4.92
CA VAL A 119 -4.22 -3.59 4.09
C VAL A 119 -4.08 -5.09 4.27
N ARG A 120 -5.05 -5.73 4.92
CA ARG A 120 -5.02 -7.18 5.17
C ARG A 120 -6.03 -7.87 4.28
N HIS A 121 -5.51 -8.80 3.46
CA HIS A 121 -6.34 -9.61 2.57
C HIS A 121 -7.16 -10.61 3.40
N GLU A 122 -8.48 -10.57 3.29
CA GLU A 122 -9.37 -11.48 4.01
C GLU A 122 -9.96 -12.53 3.09
N HIS A 123 -10.65 -12.12 2.00
CA HIS A 123 -11.27 -13.02 1.03
C HIS A 123 -11.02 -12.45 -0.36
N GLN A 124 -10.78 -13.30 -1.33
CA GLN A 124 -10.66 -12.95 -2.74
C GLN A 124 -10.30 -11.46 -2.99
N ASN A 125 -11.31 -10.61 -3.20
CA ASN A 125 -11.12 -9.19 -3.49
C ASN A 125 -11.52 -8.28 -2.32
N THR A 126 -11.62 -8.82 -1.12
CA THR A 126 -11.99 -8.04 0.08
C THR A 126 -10.77 -7.86 0.95
N PHE A 127 -10.46 -6.62 1.28
CA PHE A 127 -9.38 -6.26 2.17
C PHE A 127 -9.93 -5.54 3.40
N LEU A 128 -9.30 -5.78 4.55
CA LEU A 128 -9.52 -4.96 5.73
C LEU A 128 -8.44 -3.89 5.78
N VAL A 129 -8.87 -2.64 5.96
CA VAL A 129 -7.96 -1.49 5.99
C VAL A 129 -7.91 -0.95 7.41
N VAL A 130 -6.70 -0.77 7.91
CA VAL A 130 -6.46 -0.19 9.23
C VAL A 130 -5.52 0.99 9.07
N LEU A 131 -5.95 2.16 9.55
CA LEU A 131 -5.11 3.35 9.58
C LEU A 131 -4.37 3.40 10.92
N VAL A 132 -3.07 3.52 10.86
CA VAL A 132 -2.21 3.54 12.04
C VAL A 132 -1.46 4.87 12.16
#